data_5d82798676152726bb00ec950cea1e47
#
_entry.id   5d82798676152726bb00ec950cea1e47
#
_cell.length_a   1.000
_cell.length_b   1.000
_cell.length_c   1.000
_cell.angle_alpha   90.00
_cell.angle_beta   90.00
_cell.angle_gamma   90.00
#
_symmetry.space_group_name_H-M   'P 1'
#
loop_
_entity.id
_entity.type
_entity.pdbx_description
1 polymer ?
#
loop_
_entity_poly.entity_id
_entity_poly.type
_entity_poly.pdbx_seq_one_letter_code
_entity_poly.pdbx_strand_id
1 'polypeptide(L)'
;MCGIFAYLSNTDIKQSKLETIHREGLKCRPRGPDNTVVRTINNNFMMFHRLKINDTSDLGNQPLTHPDDFNLTLMCNGEIYNFRELINENKFNTKSNSDCEVILHMYKKYGIEKTISSLDGVFAFILIDSNINKIFIGRDPIGIRSLYIGETSDKHLSIASECKCLTEICDHIKAFPPGKYVVINDDTSGKTLDSLDYQTYYDYVYPDKHFDKTEILTQIRDKLDAAIEKRLISDRPIGCLLSGGLDSSLITALVAKRFNKGELSTFSIGFEGSEDIKYARKVAEYLGTRHYEYIVTENVMIQAVEEVIKSIETYDITTIRASTPMYLLSKYIKNNTDITVLFSGEGSDEASGSYMYFHNAPDPISFKEETVRLMTDLQYFDVLRSDKSTASNGLEVRVPFLDKEFINYYMSIDPSLKIPNGGIEKYMLRKAFDGDLLPNDVLWRTKEAFSDGVSSKSKSWFEILQDHINVRISDEEFVEKQQKYQHSPPQIKEALYYREIFDKYFGKHDNIIPYYWLPKWNGNVSEPSARVLDSYNEESCKSIHQSSS
;
A
#
# COMPACT_ATOMS: atom_id res chain seq x y z
N MET A 1 -6.50 0.92 -10.05
CA MET A 1 -5.15 1.55 -9.95
C MET A 1 -4.48 1.51 -11.30
N CYS A 2 -3.96 2.64 -11.75
CA CYS A 2 -3.37 2.75 -13.07
C CYS A 2 -1.86 2.40 -13.08
N GLY A 3 -1.27 2.29 -14.26
CA GLY A 3 0.16 2.13 -14.45
C GLY A 3 0.74 3.34 -15.17
N ILE A 4 1.73 3.98 -14.57
CA ILE A 4 2.53 5.05 -15.19
C ILE A 4 3.86 4.47 -15.64
N PHE A 5 4.30 4.85 -16.82
CA PHE A 5 5.66 4.67 -17.28
C PHE A 5 6.08 5.88 -18.11
N ALA A 6 7.26 6.43 -17.83
CA ALA A 6 7.87 7.50 -18.61
C ALA A 6 9.38 7.26 -18.76
N TYR A 7 9.90 7.54 -19.96
CA TYR A 7 11.32 7.64 -20.26
C TYR A 7 11.61 9.07 -20.69
N LEU A 8 12.39 9.81 -19.89
CA LEU A 8 12.69 11.20 -20.12
C LEU A 8 13.97 11.33 -20.95
N SER A 9 13.88 12.00 -22.09
CA SER A 9 15.00 12.19 -23.01
C SER A 9 15.05 13.63 -23.51
N ASN A 10 16.26 14.15 -23.65
CA ASN A 10 16.52 15.46 -24.27
C ASN A 10 16.83 15.35 -25.77
N THR A 11 16.87 14.15 -26.32
CA THR A 11 17.17 13.86 -27.72
C THR A 11 16.20 12.83 -28.26
N ASP A 12 16.14 12.73 -29.58
CA ASP A 12 15.35 11.69 -30.24
C ASP A 12 15.79 10.28 -29.80
N ILE A 13 14.83 9.48 -29.40
CA ILE A 13 15.06 8.10 -28.95
C ILE A 13 15.30 7.21 -30.19
N LYS A 14 16.46 6.56 -30.24
CA LYS A 14 16.77 5.62 -31.33
C LYS A 14 15.74 4.48 -31.38
N GLN A 15 15.37 4.03 -32.59
CA GLN A 15 14.36 3.00 -32.80
C GLN A 15 14.61 1.72 -32.00
N SER A 16 15.85 1.23 -31.94
CA SER A 16 16.22 0.01 -31.20
C SER A 16 15.99 0.16 -29.68
N LYS A 17 16.21 1.37 -29.15
CA LYS A 17 15.95 1.67 -27.73
C LYS A 17 14.47 1.84 -27.46
N LEU A 18 13.72 2.42 -28.40
CA LEU A 18 12.28 2.61 -28.31
C LEU A 18 11.53 1.28 -28.14
N GLU A 19 11.95 0.23 -28.85
CA GLU A 19 11.36 -1.11 -28.73
C GLU A 19 11.55 -1.69 -27.32
N THR A 20 12.73 -1.51 -26.74
CA THR A 20 13.01 -1.93 -25.36
C THR A 20 12.17 -1.12 -24.37
N ILE A 21 12.17 0.21 -24.50
CA ILE A 21 11.37 1.10 -23.64
C ILE A 21 9.89 0.75 -23.68
N HIS A 22 9.37 0.49 -24.87
CA HIS A 22 7.97 0.08 -25.06
C HIS A 22 7.67 -1.25 -24.38
N ARG A 23 8.53 -2.27 -24.56
CA ARG A 23 8.38 -3.58 -23.91
C ARG A 23 8.40 -3.47 -22.39
N GLU A 24 9.32 -2.66 -21.85
CA GLU A 24 9.42 -2.44 -20.40
C GLU A 24 8.19 -1.72 -19.85
N GLY A 25 7.69 -0.70 -20.52
CA GLY A 25 6.47 -0.01 -20.12
C GLY A 25 5.25 -0.92 -20.05
N LEU A 26 5.15 -1.90 -20.95
CA LEU A 26 4.04 -2.87 -20.98
C LEU A 26 3.99 -3.78 -19.74
N LYS A 27 5.07 -3.90 -18.96
CA LYS A 27 5.07 -4.67 -17.70
C LYS A 27 4.12 -4.07 -16.64
N CYS A 28 3.78 -2.76 -16.73
CA CYS A 28 2.78 -2.12 -15.87
C CYS A 28 1.32 -2.40 -16.27
N ARG A 29 1.06 -3.02 -17.43
CA ARG A 29 -0.29 -3.21 -17.98
C ARG A 29 -1.26 -3.93 -17.03
N PRO A 30 -0.86 -4.92 -16.22
CA PRO A 30 -1.78 -5.57 -15.27
C PRO A 30 -2.46 -4.61 -14.29
N ARG A 31 -1.83 -3.47 -13.95
CA ARG A 31 -2.42 -2.44 -13.09
C ARG A 31 -3.63 -1.76 -13.73
N GLY A 32 -3.58 -1.54 -15.04
CA GLY A 32 -4.63 -0.83 -15.78
C GLY A 32 -4.99 -1.53 -17.08
N PRO A 33 -5.74 -2.64 -17.02
CA PRO A 33 -6.00 -3.48 -18.18
C PRO A 33 -7.02 -2.90 -19.17
N ASP A 34 -7.76 -1.85 -18.79
CA ASP A 34 -8.90 -1.35 -19.56
C ASP A 34 -8.48 -0.52 -20.80
N ASN A 35 -7.36 0.21 -20.69
CA ASN A 35 -6.85 0.99 -21.83
C ASN A 35 -5.33 1.22 -21.70
N THR A 36 -4.62 1.27 -22.82
CA THR A 36 -3.20 1.65 -22.89
C THR A 36 -3.02 2.77 -23.91
N VAL A 37 -2.42 3.87 -23.48
CA VAL A 37 -2.08 5.01 -24.35
C VAL A 37 -0.58 5.24 -24.33
N VAL A 38 0.00 5.44 -25.50
CA VAL A 38 1.41 5.83 -25.68
C VAL A 38 1.45 7.19 -26.36
N ARG A 39 2.26 8.11 -25.80
CA ARG A 39 2.52 9.42 -26.41
C ARG A 39 3.99 9.78 -26.27
N THR A 40 4.50 10.54 -27.23
CA THR A 40 5.79 11.24 -27.13
C THR A 40 5.53 12.75 -27.02
N ILE A 41 6.10 13.38 -26.01
CA ILE A 41 5.97 14.82 -25.75
C ILE A 41 7.38 15.35 -25.52
N ASN A 42 7.86 16.27 -26.39
CA ASN A 42 9.20 16.85 -26.31
C ASN A 42 10.30 15.78 -26.14
N ASN A 43 10.30 14.72 -26.95
CA ASN A 43 11.19 13.57 -26.86
C ASN A 43 10.97 12.64 -25.63
N ASN A 44 10.11 12.99 -24.70
CA ASN A 44 9.77 12.13 -23.57
C ASN A 44 8.75 11.07 -24.01
N PHE A 45 9.10 9.82 -23.83
CA PHE A 45 8.18 8.70 -24.07
C PHE A 45 7.30 8.50 -22.83
N MET A 46 6.00 8.50 -23.02
CA MET A 46 5.00 8.32 -21.97
C MET A 46 4.07 7.17 -22.32
N MET A 47 3.82 6.28 -21.35
CA MET A 47 2.85 5.19 -21.47
C MET A 47 1.98 5.14 -20.22
N PHE A 48 0.69 5.08 -20.43
CA PHE A 48 -0.30 5.02 -19.36
C PHE A 48 -1.21 3.82 -19.54
N HIS A 49 -1.36 3.03 -18.49
CA HIS A 49 -2.28 1.90 -18.43
C HIS A 49 -3.42 2.25 -17.47
N ARG A 50 -4.63 2.32 -17.99
CA ARG A 50 -5.80 2.80 -17.25
C ARG A 50 -6.60 1.64 -16.66
N LEU A 51 -6.93 1.75 -15.36
CA LEU A 51 -8.06 1.08 -14.74
C LEU A 51 -9.16 2.13 -14.59
N LYS A 52 -10.29 1.96 -15.26
CA LYS A 52 -11.40 2.90 -15.27
C LYS A 52 -12.18 2.80 -13.96
N ILE A 53 -11.99 3.72 -13.03
CA ILE A 53 -12.69 3.81 -11.73
C ILE A 53 -13.64 5.00 -11.73
N ASN A 54 -13.10 6.22 -11.86
CA ASN A 54 -13.86 7.46 -12.03
C ASN A 54 -13.79 7.88 -13.50
N ASP A 55 -14.93 8.25 -14.08
CA ASP A 55 -15.08 8.50 -15.52
C ASP A 55 -14.75 7.26 -16.38
N THR A 56 -15.72 6.38 -16.57
CA THR A 56 -15.53 5.19 -17.42
C THR A 56 -15.47 5.51 -18.91
N SER A 57 -15.70 6.78 -19.32
CA SER A 57 -15.60 7.24 -20.72
C SER A 57 -14.14 7.35 -21.20
N ASP A 58 -13.97 7.60 -22.50
CA ASP A 58 -12.64 7.81 -23.09
C ASP A 58 -12.09 9.23 -22.80
N LEU A 59 -12.89 10.16 -22.30
CA LEU A 59 -12.43 11.49 -21.91
C LEU A 59 -11.47 11.44 -20.71
N GLY A 60 -11.62 10.45 -19.82
CA GLY A 60 -10.69 10.21 -18.72
C GLY A 60 -9.45 9.41 -19.11
N ASN A 61 -9.20 9.08 -20.39
CA ASN A 61 -7.96 8.43 -20.82
C ASN A 61 -6.77 9.37 -20.66
N GLN A 62 -5.67 8.83 -20.12
CA GLN A 62 -4.44 9.61 -19.87
C GLN A 62 -3.33 9.21 -20.85
N PRO A 63 -2.36 10.09 -21.11
CA PRO A 63 -2.12 11.41 -20.50
C PRO A 63 -3.24 12.42 -20.76
N LEU A 64 -3.70 13.10 -19.69
CA LEU A 64 -4.65 14.20 -19.78
C LEU A 64 -3.94 15.46 -20.28
N THR A 65 -4.67 16.28 -21.03
CA THR A 65 -4.18 17.57 -21.49
C THR A 65 -5.15 18.66 -21.03
N HIS A 66 -4.62 19.79 -20.51
CA HIS A 66 -5.47 20.89 -20.06
C HIS A 66 -6.31 21.44 -21.22
N PRO A 67 -7.63 21.63 -21.05
CA PRO A 67 -8.51 22.02 -22.16
C PRO A 67 -8.14 23.34 -22.85
N ASP A 68 -7.63 24.31 -22.10
CA ASP A 68 -7.26 25.63 -22.60
C ASP A 68 -5.73 25.83 -22.73
N ASP A 69 -4.91 24.78 -22.53
CA ASP A 69 -3.46 24.86 -22.61
C ASP A 69 -2.86 23.50 -22.96
N PHE A 70 -2.75 23.23 -24.24
CA PHE A 70 -2.28 21.94 -24.76
C PHE A 70 -0.81 21.61 -24.42
N ASN A 71 -0.06 22.58 -23.87
CA ASN A 71 1.31 22.40 -23.42
C ASN A 71 1.38 21.81 -21.98
N LEU A 72 0.25 21.70 -21.29
CA LEU A 72 0.16 21.06 -19.98
C LEU A 72 -0.38 19.64 -20.12
N THR A 73 0.42 18.66 -19.74
CA THR A 73 0.08 17.23 -19.84
C THR A 73 0.33 16.53 -18.51
N LEU A 74 -0.57 15.60 -18.13
CA LEU A 74 -0.57 14.88 -16.85
C LEU A 74 -0.77 13.38 -17.04
N MET A 75 0.04 12.58 -16.36
CA MET A 75 -0.27 11.21 -15.99
C MET A 75 -0.39 11.12 -14.47
N CYS A 76 -1.49 10.57 -13.97
CA CYS A 76 -1.73 10.36 -12.54
C CYS A 76 -2.28 8.95 -12.29
N ASN A 77 -1.55 8.16 -11.51
CA ASN A 77 -2.07 6.94 -10.91
C ASN A 77 -2.55 7.29 -9.51
N GLY A 78 -3.86 7.42 -9.33
CA GLY A 78 -4.39 7.79 -8.01
C GLY A 78 -5.87 8.12 -8.02
N GLU A 79 -6.33 8.56 -6.86
CA GLU A 79 -7.66 9.08 -6.59
C GLU A 79 -7.51 10.37 -5.78
N ILE A 80 -8.09 11.47 -6.28
CA ILE A 80 -8.12 12.78 -5.62
C ILE A 80 -9.50 12.96 -5.00
N TYR A 81 -9.62 12.69 -3.72
CA TYR A 81 -10.92 12.63 -3.04
C TYR A 81 -11.62 13.98 -2.95
N ASN A 82 -10.88 15.07 -2.81
CA ASN A 82 -11.44 16.43 -2.73
C ASN A 82 -11.55 17.15 -4.09
N PHE A 83 -11.51 16.42 -5.23
CA PHE A 83 -11.53 17.05 -6.56
C PHE A 83 -12.77 17.90 -6.80
N ARG A 84 -13.94 17.46 -6.34
CA ARG A 84 -15.21 18.21 -6.53
C ARG A 84 -15.20 19.53 -5.78
N GLU A 85 -14.66 19.56 -4.57
CA GLU A 85 -14.50 20.76 -3.76
C GLU A 85 -13.58 21.76 -4.47
N LEU A 86 -12.38 21.27 -4.90
CA LEU A 86 -11.41 22.09 -5.62
C LEU A 86 -11.99 22.66 -6.95
N ILE A 87 -12.78 21.88 -7.69
CA ILE A 87 -13.44 22.33 -8.92
C ILE A 87 -14.45 23.42 -8.59
N ASN A 88 -15.33 23.18 -7.60
CA ASN A 88 -16.40 24.11 -7.25
C ASN A 88 -15.88 25.44 -6.69
N GLU A 89 -14.95 25.40 -5.75
CA GLU A 89 -14.35 26.59 -5.13
C GLU A 89 -13.62 27.47 -6.17
N ASN A 90 -12.96 26.83 -7.13
CA ASN A 90 -12.18 27.53 -8.14
C ASN A 90 -12.95 27.80 -9.43
N LYS A 91 -14.15 27.26 -9.59
CA LYS A 91 -15.00 27.34 -10.78
C LYS A 91 -14.29 26.84 -12.04
N PHE A 92 -13.57 25.71 -11.90
CA PHE A 92 -12.89 25.11 -13.03
C PHE A 92 -13.88 24.47 -14.01
N ASN A 93 -13.59 24.61 -15.30
CA ASN A 93 -14.34 23.94 -16.37
C ASN A 93 -13.54 22.72 -16.83
N THR A 94 -13.83 21.56 -16.26
CA THR A 94 -13.17 20.29 -16.61
C THR A 94 -13.76 19.70 -17.88
N LYS A 95 -12.95 18.97 -18.64
CA LYS A 95 -13.37 18.27 -19.86
C LYS A 95 -13.88 16.86 -19.58
N SER A 96 -13.34 16.22 -18.54
CA SER A 96 -13.71 14.88 -18.11
C SER A 96 -14.31 14.90 -16.69
N ASN A 97 -14.85 13.76 -16.28
CA ASN A 97 -15.21 13.52 -14.88
C ASN A 97 -14.09 12.85 -14.07
N SER A 98 -12.88 12.72 -14.66
CA SER A 98 -11.74 12.19 -13.96
C SER A 98 -11.32 13.13 -12.83
N ASP A 99 -11.23 12.60 -11.62
CA ASP A 99 -10.76 13.30 -10.44
C ASP A 99 -9.32 13.85 -10.61
N CYS A 100 -8.49 13.17 -11.39
CA CYS A 100 -7.10 13.58 -11.64
C CYS A 100 -6.98 14.85 -12.50
N GLU A 101 -7.99 15.21 -13.31
CA GLU A 101 -7.92 16.41 -14.16
C GLU A 101 -7.77 17.68 -13.35
N VAL A 102 -8.30 17.72 -12.13
CA VAL A 102 -8.19 18.90 -11.25
C VAL A 102 -6.74 19.33 -10.99
N ILE A 103 -5.79 18.39 -11.04
CA ILE A 103 -4.35 18.67 -10.86
C ILE A 103 -3.85 19.68 -11.93
N LEU A 104 -4.26 19.51 -13.19
CA LEU A 104 -3.89 20.42 -14.28
C LEU A 104 -4.43 21.84 -14.05
N HIS A 105 -5.69 21.95 -13.65
CA HIS A 105 -6.34 23.23 -13.38
C HIS A 105 -5.73 23.95 -12.17
N MET A 106 -5.48 23.20 -11.09
CA MET A 106 -4.81 23.74 -9.90
C MET A 106 -3.40 24.22 -10.22
N TYR A 107 -2.63 23.41 -10.95
CA TYR A 107 -1.27 23.77 -11.36
C TYR A 107 -1.24 25.03 -12.21
N LYS A 108 -2.08 25.12 -13.23
CA LYS A 108 -2.17 26.31 -14.09
C LYS A 108 -2.47 27.58 -13.32
N LYS A 109 -3.33 27.49 -12.29
CA LYS A 109 -3.77 28.66 -11.51
C LYS A 109 -2.80 29.02 -10.39
N TYR A 110 -2.19 28.05 -9.72
CA TYR A 110 -1.47 28.28 -8.47
C TYR A 110 -0.03 27.78 -8.44
N GLY A 111 0.43 27.06 -9.46
CA GLY A 111 1.73 26.39 -9.48
C GLY A 111 1.76 25.12 -8.64
N ILE A 112 2.91 24.43 -8.66
CA ILE A 112 3.02 23.05 -8.12
C ILE A 112 2.86 22.98 -6.59
N GLU A 113 3.48 23.88 -5.84
CA GLU A 113 3.50 23.85 -4.37
C GLU A 113 2.08 23.91 -3.79
N LYS A 114 1.29 24.89 -4.25
CA LYS A 114 -0.10 25.03 -3.80
C LYS A 114 -0.96 23.89 -4.30
N THR A 115 -0.72 23.39 -5.50
CA THR A 115 -1.44 22.24 -6.06
C THR A 115 -1.26 21.04 -5.15
N ILE A 116 -0.03 20.54 -5.00
CA ILE A 116 0.25 19.29 -4.31
C ILE A 116 -0.14 19.34 -2.82
N SER A 117 0.03 20.50 -2.17
CA SER A 117 -0.37 20.70 -0.77
C SER A 117 -1.89 20.73 -0.56
N SER A 118 -2.66 21.10 -1.61
CA SER A 118 -4.13 21.15 -1.56
C SER A 118 -4.81 19.81 -1.87
N LEU A 119 -4.08 18.86 -2.45
CA LEU A 119 -4.65 17.54 -2.77
C LEU A 119 -4.93 16.74 -1.49
N ASP A 120 -6.14 16.19 -1.40
CA ASP A 120 -6.50 15.12 -0.48
C ASP A 120 -6.77 13.86 -1.31
N GLY A 121 -5.86 12.91 -1.23
CA GLY A 121 -5.92 11.73 -2.09
C GLY A 121 -4.73 10.80 -1.93
N VAL A 122 -4.73 9.77 -2.75
CA VAL A 122 -3.64 8.81 -2.91
C VAL A 122 -3.19 8.87 -4.35
N PHE A 123 -1.93 9.22 -4.60
CA PHE A 123 -1.49 9.53 -5.95
C PHE A 123 0.02 9.38 -6.19
N ALA A 124 0.35 9.10 -7.43
CA ALA A 124 1.65 9.32 -8.02
C ALA A 124 1.43 9.95 -9.39
N PHE A 125 2.08 11.07 -9.70
CA PHE A 125 1.86 11.76 -10.96
C PHE A 125 3.15 12.24 -11.63
N ILE A 126 3.07 12.45 -12.95
CA ILE A 126 4.03 13.15 -13.79
C ILE A 126 3.26 14.23 -14.55
N LEU A 127 3.65 15.48 -14.35
CA LEU A 127 3.08 16.64 -15.05
C LEU A 127 4.18 17.30 -15.89
N ILE A 128 3.93 17.50 -17.18
CA ILE A 128 4.82 18.19 -18.12
C ILE A 128 4.22 19.54 -18.45
N ASP A 129 5.01 20.59 -18.26
CA ASP A 129 4.73 21.95 -18.72
C ASP A 129 5.73 22.34 -19.80
N SER A 130 5.32 22.18 -21.06
CA SER A 130 6.12 22.53 -22.22
C SER A 130 6.28 24.03 -22.42
N ASN A 131 5.46 24.88 -21.75
CA ASN A 131 5.62 26.34 -21.84
C ASN A 131 6.92 26.84 -21.18
N ILE A 132 7.34 26.13 -20.12
CA ILE A 132 8.51 26.48 -19.31
C ILE A 132 9.58 25.39 -19.29
N ASN A 133 9.40 24.36 -20.13
CA ASN A 133 10.30 23.19 -20.23
C ASN A 133 10.56 22.53 -18.86
N LYS A 134 9.50 22.23 -18.09
CA LYS A 134 9.61 21.58 -16.78
C LYS A 134 8.75 20.33 -16.69
N ILE A 135 9.27 19.37 -15.94
CA ILE A 135 8.59 18.14 -15.58
C ILE A 135 8.50 18.10 -14.05
N PHE A 136 7.31 17.86 -13.54
CA PHE A 136 7.02 17.74 -12.12
C PHE A 136 6.61 16.29 -11.82
N ILE A 137 7.23 15.69 -10.82
CA ILE A 137 6.91 14.34 -10.36
C ILE A 137 6.55 14.46 -8.89
N GLY A 138 5.41 13.93 -8.49
CA GLY A 138 4.94 13.99 -7.11
C GLY A 138 4.29 12.69 -6.66
N ARG A 139 4.37 12.41 -5.35
CA ARG A 139 3.81 11.20 -4.74
C ARG A 139 3.07 11.55 -3.46
N ASP A 140 1.98 10.84 -3.16
CA ASP A 140 1.11 11.05 -2.00
C ASP A 140 1.86 11.01 -0.65
N PRO A 141 1.27 11.59 0.42
CA PRO A 141 1.91 11.71 1.73
C PRO A 141 2.47 10.41 2.32
N ILE A 142 1.78 9.29 2.12
CA ILE A 142 2.12 7.98 2.72
C ILE A 142 2.87 7.08 1.72
N GLY A 143 2.79 7.40 0.42
CA GLY A 143 3.32 6.54 -0.64
C GLY A 143 2.44 5.33 -0.93
N ILE A 144 1.12 5.49 -0.76
CA ILE A 144 0.12 4.44 -1.01
C ILE A 144 0.18 3.99 -2.46
N ARG A 145 0.35 4.94 -3.39
CA ARG A 145 0.62 4.60 -4.79
C ARG A 145 2.11 4.43 -5.00
N SER A 146 2.51 3.26 -5.48
CA SER A 146 3.91 2.97 -5.76
C SER A 146 4.43 3.82 -6.91
N LEU A 147 5.67 4.31 -6.76
CA LEU A 147 6.40 5.06 -7.79
C LEU A 147 7.90 4.80 -7.63
N TYR A 148 8.57 4.53 -8.74
CA TYR A 148 10.02 4.34 -8.82
C TYR A 148 10.62 5.31 -9.83
N ILE A 149 11.86 5.70 -9.58
CA ILE A 149 12.66 6.49 -10.49
C ILE A 149 13.99 5.78 -10.72
N GLY A 150 14.43 5.70 -11.97
CA GLY A 150 15.66 5.05 -12.35
C GLY A 150 16.51 5.93 -13.24
N GLU A 151 17.83 5.69 -13.22
CA GLU A 151 18.82 6.31 -14.07
C GLU A 151 19.43 5.28 -15.01
N THR A 152 19.46 5.60 -16.29
CA THR A 152 20.06 4.76 -17.32
C THR A 152 21.57 5.01 -17.45
N SER A 153 22.32 4.13 -18.13
CA SER A 153 23.76 4.27 -18.36
C SER A 153 24.14 5.56 -19.10
N ASP A 154 23.26 6.07 -19.95
CA ASP A 154 23.44 7.32 -20.69
C ASP A 154 22.78 8.53 -19.98
N LYS A 155 22.53 8.42 -18.67
CA LYS A 155 22.06 9.50 -17.79
C LYS A 155 20.68 10.05 -18.09
N HIS A 156 19.81 9.26 -18.72
CA HIS A 156 18.39 9.56 -18.80
C HIS A 156 17.65 9.05 -17.55
N LEU A 157 16.56 9.72 -17.19
CA LEU A 157 15.70 9.31 -16.10
C LEU A 157 14.48 8.55 -16.64
N SER A 158 14.09 7.51 -15.92
CA SER A 158 12.85 6.78 -16.19
C SER A 158 12.02 6.67 -14.92
N ILE A 159 10.71 6.79 -15.06
CA ILE A 159 9.76 6.78 -13.95
C ILE A 159 8.72 5.70 -14.22
N ALA A 160 8.40 4.88 -13.23
CA ALA A 160 7.37 3.87 -13.36
C ALA A 160 6.62 3.61 -12.05
N SER A 161 5.37 3.18 -12.15
CA SER A 161 4.62 2.67 -11.01
C SER A 161 5.24 1.40 -10.41
N GLU A 162 5.99 0.64 -11.20
CA GLU A 162 6.59 -0.63 -10.79
C GLU A 162 8.06 -0.73 -11.17
N CYS A 163 8.89 -1.26 -10.26
CA CYS A 163 10.33 -1.41 -10.45
C CYS A 163 10.68 -2.28 -11.66
N LYS A 164 9.93 -3.37 -11.88
CA LYS A 164 10.14 -4.30 -13.01
C LYS A 164 10.08 -3.65 -14.39
N CYS A 165 9.47 -2.47 -14.49
CA CYS A 165 9.45 -1.70 -15.73
C CYS A 165 10.76 -0.96 -16.00
N LEU A 166 11.66 -0.90 -15.03
CA LEU A 166 12.91 -0.14 -15.10
C LEU A 166 14.16 -1.05 -15.14
N THR A 167 14.02 -2.31 -14.75
CA THR A 167 15.17 -3.22 -14.50
C THR A 167 16.08 -3.46 -15.69
N GLU A 168 15.55 -3.47 -16.93
CA GLU A 168 16.34 -3.69 -18.15
C GLU A 168 16.87 -2.40 -18.79
N ILE A 169 16.37 -1.22 -18.34
CA ILE A 169 16.75 0.08 -18.95
C ILE A 169 17.53 0.97 -17.99
N CYS A 170 17.49 0.72 -16.68
CA CYS A 170 18.14 1.54 -15.66
C CYS A 170 19.24 0.78 -14.95
N ASP A 171 20.34 1.46 -14.66
CA ASP A 171 21.44 0.94 -13.84
C ASP A 171 21.19 1.12 -12.36
N HIS A 172 20.52 2.19 -11.99
CA HIS A 172 20.17 2.52 -10.61
C HIS A 172 18.67 2.81 -10.54
N ILE A 173 17.98 2.21 -9.57
CA ILE A 173 16.55 2.40 -9.31
C ILE A 173 16.36 2.69 -7.83
N LYS A 174 15.49 3.67 -7.52
CA LYS A 174 15.08 4.01 -6.16
C LYS A 174 13.56 4.15 -6.10
N ALA A 175 12.95 3.82 -4.98
CA ALA A 175 11.58 4.21 -4.70
C ALA A 175 11.53 5.74 -4.61
N PHE A 176 10.54 6.36 -5.24
CA PHE A 176 10.32 7.81 -5.12
C PHE A 176 9.76 8.10 -3.72
N PRO A 177 10.36 9.00 -2.94
CA PRO A 177 9.97 9.22 -1.56
C PRO A 177 8.55 9.79 -1.43
N PRO A 178 7.73 9.31 -0.47
CA PRO A 178 6.40 9.85 -0.21
C PRO A 178 6.43 11.26 0.37
N GLY A 179 5.34 12.00 0.22
CA GLY A 179 5.22 13.37 0.73
C GLY A 179 6.15 14.37 0.05
N LYS A 180 6.71 14.00 -1.11
CA LYS A 180 7.68 14.84 -1.84
C LYS A 180 7.31 15.00 -3.30
N TYR A 181 7.88 16.05 -3.90
CA TYR A 181 7.90 16.24 -5.34
C TYR A 181 9.29 16.69 -5.80
N VAL A 182 9.55 16.53 -7.08
CA VAL A 182 10.77 16.99 -7.73
C VAL A 182 10.43 17.78 -8.98
N VAL A 183 11.24 18.79 -9.29
CA VAL A 183 11.17 19.58 -10.51
C VAL A 183 12.39 19.29 -11.37
N ILE A 184 12.17 18.82 -12.58
CA ILE A 184 13.22 18.48 -13.54
C ILE A 184 13.06 19.41 -14.74
N ASN A 185 14.17 19.98 -15.24
CA ASN A 185 14.13 20.65 -16.53
C ASN A 185 13.99 19.60 -17.63
N ASP A 186 13.19 19.88 -18.65
CA ASP A 186 12.94 18.96 -19.78
C ASP A 186 14.21 18.68 -20.62
N ASP A 187 15.24 19.52 -20.48
CA ASP A 187 16.56 19.33 -21.10
C ASP A 187 17.45 18.31 -20.39
N THR A 188 16.99 17.56 -19.45
CA THR A 188 17.59 16.53 -18.56
C THR A 188 19.11 16.26 -18.64
N SER A 189 19.87 17.10 -19.34
CA SER A 189 21.30 16.94 -19.55
C SER A 189 22.07 17.04 -18.23
N GLY A 190 22.63 15.88 -17.79
CA GLY A 190 23.54 15.83 -16.64
C GLY A 190 22.89 15.70 -15.25
N LYS A 191 21.58 15.47 -15.14
CA LYS A 191 20.96 15.15 -13.84
C LYS A 191 21.06 13.64 -13.56
N THR A 192 21.62 13.33 -12.41
CA THR A 192 21.68 11.97 -11.85
C THR A 192 20.61 11.81 -10.75
N LEU A 193 20.27 10.59 -10.40
CA LEU A 193 19.35 10.32 -9.28
C LEU A 193 19.78 11.01 -7.97
N ASP A 194 21.09 11.10 -7.73
CA ASP A 194 21.64 11.69 -6.52
C ASP A 194 21.65 13.24 -6.55
N SER A 195 21.48 13.85 -7.74
CA SER A 195 21.40 15.30 -7.91
C SER A 195 19.95 15.84 -7.88
N LEU A 196 18.95 14.97 -7.71
CA LEU A 196 17.55 15.40 -7.64
C LEU A 196 17.27 16.11 -6.32
N ASP A 197 16.72 17.31 -6.41
CA ASP A 197 16.31 18.12 -5.26
C ASP A 197 14.85 17.84 -4.92
N TYR A 198 14.62 16.96 -3.94
CA TYR A 198 13.30 16.57 -3.46
C TYR A 198 12.73 17.62 -2.52
N GLN A 199 11.68 18.29 -2.95
CA GLN A 199 10.92 19.24 -2.13
C GLN A 199 9.89 18.50 -1.27
N THR A 200 9.91 18.74 0.05
CA THR A 200 8.96 18.15 1.00
C THR A 200 7.70 19.01 1.08
N TYR A 201 6.53 18.46 0.79
CA TYR A 201 5.24 19.13 0.98
C TYR A 201 4.40 18.53 2.11
N TYR A 202 4.78 17.33 2.59
CA TYR A 202 4.19 16.68 3.75
C TYR A 202 5.30 16.03 4.60
N ASP A 203 5.24 16.23 5.90
CA ASP A 203 6.21 15.68 6.85
C ASP A 203 5.49 14.88 7.94
N TYR A 204 6.13 13.81 8.43
CA TYR A 204 5.61 12.93 9.48
C TYR A 204 5.84 13.51 10.89
N VAL A 205 5.57 14.79 11.08
CA VAL A 205 5.66 15.46 12.38
C VAL A 205 4.28 15.48 13.02
N TYR A 206 4.14 14.72 14.10
CA TYR A 206 2.90 14.62 14.85
C TYR A 206 3.11 15.18 16.27
N PRO A 207 2.85 16.47 16.50
CA PRO A 207 2.97 17.07 17.83
C PRO A 207 1.94 16.47 18.77
N ASP A 208 2.37 16.11 19.98
CA ASP A 208 1.46 15.60 21.01
C ASP A 208 0.45 16.66 21.41
N LYS A 209 -0.81 16.28 21.42
CA LYS A 209 -1.91 17.12 21.89
C LYS A 209 -2.63 16.42 23.03
N HIS A 210 -2.94 17.20 24.06
CA HIS A 210 -3.75 16.71 25.17
C HIS A 210 -5.22 16.95 24.84
N PHE A 211 -5.96 15.85 24.73
CA PHE A 211 -7.40 15.85 24.49
C PHE A 211 -8.13 15.21 25.67
N ASP A 212 -9.37 15.61 25.89
CA ASP A 212 -10.29 14.84 26.74
C ASP A 212 -10.57 13.45 26.13
N LYS A 213 -10.67 12.42 26.96
CA LYS A 213 -10.91 11.04 26.48
C LYS A 213 -12.20 10.92 25.66
N THR A 214 -13.25 11.64 26.05
CA THR A 214 -14.53 11.61 25.32
C THR A 214 -14.37 12.26 23.95
N GLU A 215 -13.63 13.37 23.87
CA GLU A 215 -13.28 14.01 22.61
C GLU A 215 -12.48 13.08 21.70
N ILE A 216 -11.47 12.39 22.24
CA ILE A 216 -10.65 11.43 21.48
C ILE A 216 -11.53 10.36 20.84
N LEU A 217 -12.43 9.73 21.60
CA LEU A 217 -13.29 8.67 21.10
C LEU A 217 -14.23 9.16 19.98
N THR A 218 -14.77 10.36 20.16
CA THR A 218 -15.65 10.99 19.16
C THR A 218 -14.89 11.31 17.89
N GLN A 219 -13.73 11.95 17.99
CA GLN A 219 -12.91 12.30 16.83
C GLN A 219 -12.38 11.08 16.06
N ILE A 220 -12.02 10.00 16.74
CA ILE A 220 -11.63 8.74 16.09
C ILE A 220 -12.79 8.22 15.21
N ARG A 221 -14.03 8.20 15.75
CA ARG A 221 -15.21 7.77 14.98
C ARG A 221 -15.48 8.68 13.78
N ASP A 222 -15.56 9.98 14.03
CA ASP A 222 -15.96 10.95 13.03
C ASP A 222 -14.96 11.02 11.88
N LYS A 223 -13.66 11.00 12.19
CA LYS A 223 -12.61 11.05 11.16
C LYS A 223 -12.51 9.75 10.36
N LEU A 224 -12.69 8.59 10.99
CA LEU A 224 -12.69 7.32 10.24
C LEU A 224 -13.95 7.19 9.38
N ASP A 225 -15.10 7.64 9.87
CA ASP A 225 -16.36 7.67 9.11
C ASP A 225 -16.24 8.63 7.90
N ALA A 226 -15.67 9.82 8.09
CA ALA A 226 -15.38 10.76 7.00
C ALA A 226 -14.37 10.19 6.00
N ALA A 227 -13.36 9.46 6.47
CA ALA A 227 -12.40 8.77 5.61
C ALA A 227 -13.04 7.70 4.72
N ILE A 228 -14.07 7.00 5.22
CA ILE A 228 -14.88 6.08 4.44
C ILE A 228 -15.68 6.86 3.40
N GLU A 229 -16.43 7.89 3.83
CA GLU A 229 -17.35 8.63 2.97
C GLU A 229 -16.68 9.17 1.70
N LYS A 230 -15.55 9.87 1.84
CA LYS A 230 -14.85 10.42 0.68
C LYS A 230 -14.24 9.35 -0.24
N ARG A 231 -14.06 8.11 0.23
CA ARG A 231 -13.55 6.97 -0.55
C ARG A 231 -14.64 6.13 -1.22
N LEU A 232 -15.92 6.50 -1.09
CA LEU A 232 -17.02 5.81 -1.78
C LEU A 232 -17.21 6.27 -3.22
N ILE A 233 -16.54 7.34 -3.64
CA ILE A 233 -16.64 7.86 -5.02
C ILE A 233 -16.08 6.82 -5.99
N SER A 234 -16.95 6.20 -6.79
CA SER A 234 -16.59 5.21 -7.79
C SER A 234 -17.73 4.97 -8.77
N ASP A 235 -17.42 4.86 -10.06
CA ASP A 235 -18.34 4.38 -11.10
C ASP A 235 -18.27 2.84 -11.25
N ARG A 236 -17.45 2.17 -10.43
CA ARG A 236 -17.27 0.71 -10.44
C ARG A 236 -17.77 0.08 -9.14
N PRO A 237 -18.24 -1.16 -9.17
CA PRO A 237 -18.70 -1.86 -7.98
C PRO A 237 -17.62 -1.96 -6.90
N ILE A 238 -18.06 -1.76 -5.63
CA ILE A 238 -17.25 -1.74 -4.43
C ILE A 238 -17.46 -3.01 -3.62
N GLY A 239 -16.37 -3.53 -3.02
CA GLY A 239 -16.38 -4.60 -2.04
C GLY A 239 -15.43 -4.33 -0.89
N CYS A 240 -15.38 -5.24 0.09
CA CYS A 240 -14.44 -5.16 1.21
C CYS A 240 -13.66 -6.45 1.37
N LEU A 241 -12.36 -6.34 1.68
CA LEU A 241 -11.54 -7.43 2.19
C LEU A 241 -11.89 -7.61 3.68
N LEU A 242 -12.27 -8.80 4.07
CA LEU A 242 -12.77 -9.10 5.42
C LEU A 242 -12.08 -10.33 5.99
N SER A 243 -11.09 -10.14 6.86
CA SER A 243 -10.40 -11.23 7.57
C SER A 243 -11.08 -11.61 8.89
N GLY A 244 -12.08 -10.85 9.34
CA GLY A 244 -12.68 -11.02 10.66
C GLY A 244 -11.81 -10.51 11.83
N GLY A 245 -10.66 -9.91 11.56
CA GLY A 245 -9.90 -9.10 12.50
C GLY A 245 -10.58 -7.73 12.74
N LEU A 246 -10.19 -7.03 13.81
CA LEU A 246 -10.76 -5.74 14.18
C LEU A 246 -10.81 -4.74 13.03
N ASP A 247 -9.68 -4.53 12.37
CA ASP A 247 -9.51 -3.45 11.39
C ASP A 247 -10.38 -3.65 10.15
N SER A 248 -10.28 -4.83 9.53
CA SER A 248 -11.10 -5.19 8.37
C SER A 248 -12.60 -5.19 8.71
N SER A 249 -12.96 -5.62 9.93
CA SER A 249 -14.35 -5.64 10.39
C SER A 249 -14.90 -4.23 10.62
N LEU A 250 -14.11 -3.32 11.22
CA LEU A 250 -14.51 -1.91 11.40
C LEU A 250 -14.72 -1.21 10.05
N ILE A 251 -13.78 -1.35 9.12
CA ILE A 251 -13.92 -0.77 7.78
C ILE A 251 -15.15 -1.35 7.08
N THR A 252 -15.32 -2.67 7.10
CA THR A 252 -16.48 -3.32 6.47
C THR A 252 -17.81 -2.85 7.09
N ALA A 253 -17.88 -2.73 8.41
CA ALA A 253 -19.09 -2.28 9.10
C ALA A 253 -19.44 -0.82 8.78
N LEU A 254 -18.43 0.06 8.72
CA LEU A 254 -18.63 1.46 8.33
C LEU A 254 -19.06 1.58 6.86
N VAL A 255 -18.46 0.82 5.94
CA VAL A 255 -18.89 0.78 4.53
C VAL A 255 -20.29 0.22 4.41
N ALA A 256 -20.63 -0.87 5.12
CA ALA A 256 -21.94 -1.52 5.06
C ALA A 256 -23.10 -0.59 5.43
N LYS A 257 -22.89 0.42 6.28
CA LYS A 257 -23.90 1.46 6.58
C LYS A 257 -24.41 2.24 5.35
N ARG A 258 -23.65 2.23 4.24
CA ARG A 258 -23.95 2.96 3.00
C ARG A 258 -24.58 2.08 1.92
N PHE A 259 -24.81 0.81 2.23
CA PHE A 259 -25.39 -0.18 1.33
C PHE A 259 -26.64 -0.80 1.93
N ASN A 260 -27.58 -1.23 1.09
CA ASN A 260 -28.67 -2.06 1.55
C ASN A 260 -28.17 -3.48 1.89
N LYS A 261 -28.91 -4.17 2.74
CA LYS A 261 -28.58 -5.54 3.12
C LYS A 261 -28.47 -6.44 1.88
N GLY A 262 -27.36 -7.16 1.76
CA GLY A 262 -27.05 -8.06 0.64
C GLY A 262 -26.45 -7.38 -0.60
N GLU A 263 -26.28 -6.06 -0.63
CA GLU A 263 -25.65 -5.36 -1.75
C GLU A 263 -24.13 -5.32 -1.67
N LEU A 264 -23.58 -5.09 -0.46
CA LEU A 264 -22.13 -5.06 -0.28
C LEU A 264 -21.53 -6.47 -0.36
N SER A 265 -20.55 -6.65 -1.24
CA SER A 265 -19.76 -7.89 -1.33
C SER A 265 -18.55 -7.85 -0.40
N THR A 266 -18.31 -8.94 0.33
CA THR A 266 -17.15 -9.09 1.23
C THR A 266 -16.39 -10.37 0.90
N PHE A 267 -15.08 -10.36 1.10
CA PHE A 267 -14.18 -11.42 0.63
C PHE A 267 -13.19 -11.83 1.71
N SER A 268 -13.04 -13.13 1.91
CA SER A 268 -12.05 -13.72 2.80
C SER A 268 -11.30 -14.87 2.13
N ILE A 269 -10.10 -15.18 2.64
CA ILE A 269 -9.25 -16.28 2.20
C ILE A 269 -8.65 -16.98 3.41
N GLY A 270 -8.50 -18.28 3.33
CA GLY A 270 -7.82 -19.07 4.35
C GLY A 270 -7.80 -20.56 4.02
N PHE A 271 -7.09 -21.31 4.84
CA PHE A 271 -7.16 -22.76 4.82
C PHE A 271 -8.49 -23.23 5.42
N GLU A 272 -8.86 -24.46 5.14
CA GLU A 272 -10.00 -25.09 5.81
C GLU A 272 -9.80 -25.07 7.34
N GLY A 273 -10.80 -24.57 8.07
CA GLY A 273 -10.73 -24.42 9.53
C GLY A 273 -9.97 -23.19 10.03
N SER A 274 -9.58 -22.25 9.15
CA SER A 274 -8.98 -20.97 9.52
C SER A 274 -9.86 -20.16 10.47
N GLU A 275 -9.26 -19.57 11.50
CA GLU A 275 -9.98 -18.68 12.43
C GLU A 275 -10.47 -17.41 11.71
N ASP A 276 -9.70 -16.88 10.77
CA ASP A 276 -10.09 -15.69 10.01
C ASP A 276 -11.35 -15.94 9.18
N ILE A 277 -11.46 -17.06 8.49
CA ILE A 277 -12.69 -17.44 7.77
C ILE A 277 -13.91 -17.49 8.72
N LYS A 278 -13.73 -18.09 9.89
CA LYS A 278 -14.80 -18.21 10.89
C LYS A 278 -15.28 -16.84 11.38
N TYR A 279 -14.36 -15.96 11.73
CA TYR A 279 -14.72 -14.61 12.20
C TYR A 279 -15.23 -13.72 11.06
N ALA A 280 -14.68 -13.84 9.85
CA ALA A 280 -15.17 -13.13 8.67
C ALA A 280 -16.63 -13.48 8.36
N ARG A 281 -16.97 -14.77 8.38
CA ARG A 281 -18.35 -15.25 8.21
C ARG A 281 -19.29 -14.66 9.26
N LYS A 282 -18.88 -14.69 10.54
CA LYS A 282 -19.65 -14.10 11.64
C LYS A 282 -19.94 -12.62 11.44
N VAL A 283 -18.93 -11.84 11.02
CA VAL A 283 -19.09 -10.40 10.73
C VAL A 283 -20.00 -10.20 9.53
N ALA A 284 -19.82 -10.97 8.47
CA ALA A 284 -20.62 -10.88 7.26
C ALA A 284 -22.10 -11.18 7.51
N GLU A 285 -22.40 -12.21 8.32
CA GLU A 285 -23.76 -12.55 8.75
C GLU A 285 -24.38 -11.41 9.59
N TYR A 286 -23.62 -10.88 10.55
CA TYR A 286 -24.06 -9.78 11.40
C TYR A 286 -24.41 -8.52 10.61
N LEU A 287 -23.54 -8.15 9.65
CA LEU A 287 -23.73 -6.98 8.80
C LEU A 287 -24.71 -7.23 7.63
N GLY A 288 -25.00 -8.50 7.34
CA GLY A 288 -25.86 -8.90 6.22
C GLY A 288 -25.23 -8.63 4.86
N THR A 289 -23.93 -8.85 4.70
CA THR A 289 -23.22 -8.70 3.43
C THR A 289 -23.29 -9.98 2.57
N ARG A 290 -23.01 -9.86 1.28
CA ARG A 290 -22.81 -11.00 0.38
C ARG A 290 -21.36 -11.48 0.53
N HIS A 291 -21.15 -12.53 1.30
CA HIS A 291 -19.81 -13.02 1.66
C HIS A 291 -19.32 -14.11 0.72
N TYR A 292 -18.05 -13.98 0.29
CA TYR A 292 -17.34 -14.95 -0.53
C TYR A 292 -16.12 -15.45 0.24
N GLU A 293 -15.99 -16.75 0.37
CA GLU A 293 -14.86 -17.41 1.02
C GLU A 293 -14.02 -18.14 -0.02
N TYR A 294 -12.74 -17.83 -0.09
CA TYR A 294 -11.81 -18.56 -0.92
C TYR A 294 -10.98 -19.51 -0.05
N ILE A 295 -11.39 -20.78 0.00
CA ILE A 295 -10.66 -21.83 0.71
C ILE A 295 -9.52 -22.32 -0.18
N VAL A 296 -8.29 -22.23 0.33
CA VAL A 296 -7.06 -22.59 -0.39
C VAL A 296 -6.35 -23.75 0.28
N THR A 297 -5.48 -24.42 -0.47
CA THR A 297 -4.61 -25.48 0.07
C THR A 297 -3.18 -24.96 0.24
N GLU A 298 -2.39 -25.60 1.09
CA GLU A 298 -0.97 -25.33 1.29
C GLU A 298 -0.21 -25.29 -0.05
N ASN A 299 -0.48 -26.27 -0.91
CA ASN A 299 0.19 -26.36 -2.21
C ASN A 299 -0.09 -25.17 -3.13
N VAL A 300 -1.34 -24.67 -3.17
CA VAL A 300 -1.71 -23.47 -3.93
C VAL A 300 -0.96 -22.24 -3.41
N MET A 301 -0.87 -22.09 -2.11
CA MET A 301 -0.15 -21.00 -1.47
C MET A 301 1.37 -21.04 -1.78
N ILE A 302 2.00 -22.22 -1.63
CA ILE A 302 3.42 -22.42 -1.92
C ILE A 302 3.73 -22.11 -3.40
N GLN A 303 2.92 -22.62 -4.33
CA GLN A 303 3.11 -22.40 -5.76
C GLN A 303 2.96 -20.92 -6.17
N ALA A 304 2.24 -20.12 -5.40
CA ALA A 304 2.06 -18.70 -5.67
C ALA A 304 3.27 -17.83 -5.29
N VAL A 305 4.16 -18.30 -4.40
CA VAL A 305 5.24 -17.48 -3.81
C VAL A 305 6.12 -16.81 -4.87
N GLU A 306 6.57 -17.53 -5.89
CA GLU A 306 7.43 -16.97 -6.94
C GLU A 306 6.72 -15.85 -7.72
N GLU A 307 5.46 -16.06 -8.12
CA GLU A 307 4.67 -15.04 -8.82
C GLU A 307 4.37 -13.84 -7.91
N VAL A 308 4.19 -14.07 -6.63
CA VAL A 308 4.02 -13.00 -5.62
C VAL A 308 5.28 -12.16 -5.52
N ILE A 309 6.46 -12.75 -5.34
CA ILE A 309 7.74 -12.03 -5.28
C ILE A 309 7.93 -11.17 -6.55
N LYS A 310 7.68 -11.72 -7.72
CA LYS A 310 7.75 -11.02 -9.00
C LYS A 310 6.73 -9.87 -9.10
N SER A 311 5.53 -10.05 -8.57
CA SER A 311 4.44 -9.06 -8.65
C SER A 311 4.60 -7.94 -7.63
N ILE A 312 4.97 -8.28 -6.41
CA ILE A 312 5.11 -7.32 -5.30
C ILE A 312 6.49 -6.63 -5.32
N GLU A 313 7.49 -7.26 -5.96
CA GLU A 313 8.84 -6.70 -6.12
C GLU A 313 9.57 -6.53 -4.77
N THR A 314 9.50 -7.54 -3.93
CA THR A 314 10.15 -7.56 -2.61
C THR A 314 10.70 -8.94 -2.29
N TYR A 315 11.67 -8.98 -1.37
CA TYR A 315 12.17 -10.19 -0.72
C TYR A 315 11.97 -10.16 0.80
N ASP A 316 11.21 -9.16 1.31
CA ASP A 316 10.88 -9.09 2.74
C ASP A 316 9.94 -10.22 3.15
N ILE A 317 10.29 -10.90 4.25
CA ILE A 317 9.59 -12.10 4.71
C ILE A 317 8.13 -11.82 5.06
N THR A 318 7.90 -10.82 5.90
CA THR A 318 6.55 -10.51 6.39
C THR A 318 5.64 -10.07 5.26
N THR A 319 6.17 -9.24 4.36
CA THR A 319 5.46 -8.77 3.18
C THR A 319 5.07 -9.92 2.25
N ILE A 320 5.98 -10.87 1.96
CA ILE A 320 5.66 -12.01 1.08
C ILE A 320 4.64 -12.94 1.73
N ARG A 321 4.81 -13.28 3.00
CA ARG A 321 3.87 -14.14 3.74
C ARG A 321 2.44 -13.59 3.69
N ALA A 322 2.27 -12.29 3.90
CA ALA A 322 0.97 -11.64 3.88
C ALA A 322 0.48 -11.32 2.45
N SER A 323 1.40 -11.07 1.50
CA SER A 323 1.02 -10.84 0.09
C SER A 323 0.48 -12.08 -0.59
N THR A 324 0.95 -13.27 -0.23
CA THR A 324 0.56 -14.50 -0.91
C THR A 324 -0.96 -14.75 -0.84
N PRO A 325 -1.61 -14.74 0.32
CA PRO A 325 -3.06 -14.86 0.38
C PRO A 325 -3.77 -13.66 -0.25
N MET A 326 -3.26 -12.43 -0.06
CA MET A 326 -3.90 -11.23 -0.62
C MET A 326 -3.88 -11.22 -2.15
N TYR A 327 -2.77 -11.63 -2.77
CA TYR A 327 -2.65 -11.78 -4.22
C TYR A 327 -3.61 -12.84 -4.77
N LEU A 328 -3.68 -14.01 -4.12
CA LEU A 328 -4.58 -15.09 -4.50
C LEU A 328 -6.05 -14.68 -4.37
N LEU A 329 -6.41 -14.00 -3.28
CA LEU A 329 -7.76 -13.47 -3.10
C LEU A 329 -8.11 -12.42 -4.15
N SER A 330 -7.18 -11.51 -4.46
CA SER A 330 -7.37 -10.51 -5.53
C SER A 330 -7.60 -11.17 -6.89
N LYS A 331 -6.84 -12.19 -7.21
CA LYS A 331 -7.01 -13.01 -8.43
C LYS A 331 -8.37 -13.71 -8.46
N TYR A 332 -8.80 -14.26 -7.33
CA TYR A 332 -10.13 -14.89 -7.19
C TYR A 332 -11.25 -13.87 -7.43
N ILE A 333 -11.19 -12.69 -6.78
CA ILE A 333 -12.19 -11.62 -6.92
C ILE A 333 -12.31 -11.19 -8.38
N LYS A 334 -11.18 -10.92 -9.04
CA LYS A 334 -11.15 -10.49 -10.44
C LYS A 334 -11.77 -11.50 -11.41
N ASN A 335 -11.55 -12.78 -11.15
CA ASN A 335 -12.01 -13.85 -12.04
C ASN A 335 -13.47 -14.27 -11.81
N ASN A 336 -14.04 -13.97 -10.63
CA ASN A 336 -15.35 -14.49 -10.23
C ASN A 336 -16.40 -13.41 -9.98
N THR A 337 -16.02 -12.11 -10.03
CA THR A 337 -16.93 -10.99 -9.75
C THR A 337 -16.63 -9.80 -10.67
N ASP A 338 -17.54 -8.83 -10.68
CA ASP A 338 -17.37 -7.52 -11.34
C ASP A 338 -16.78 -6.44 -10.41
N ILE A 339 -16.50 -6.78 -9.15
CA ILE A 339 -15.91 -5.88 -8.17
C ILE A 339 -14.55 -5.39 -8.69
N THR A 340 -14.33 -4.09 -8.57
CA THR A 340 -13.10 -3.45 -9.03
C THR A 340 -12.42 -2.66 -7.92
N VAL A 341 -13.20 -2.10 -6.98
CA VAL A 341 -12.72 -1.30 -5.85
C VAL A 341 -12.90 -2.10 -4.56
N LEU A 342 -11.86 -2.16 -3.74
CA LEU A 342 -11.82 -2.92 -2.50
C LEU A 342 -11.43 -2.01 -1.32
N PHE A 343 -12.22 -2.02 -0.27
CA PHE A 343 -11.84 -1.42 1.00
C PHE A 343 -11.04 -2.41 1.84
N SER A 344 -10.00 -1.93 2.51
CA SER A 344 -9.12 -2.73 3.37
C SER A 344 -8.81 -2.01 4.69
N GLY A 345 -8.49 -2.79 5.73
CA GLY A 345 -8.09 -2.30 7.06
C GLY A 345 -6.60 -1.98 7.21
N GLU A 346 -5.84 -1.95 6.11
CA GLU A 346 -4.38 -1.70 6.13
C GLU A 346 -4.02 -0.33 6.74
N GLY A 347 -2.85 -0.26 7.38
CA GLY A 347 -2.30 0.94 8.01
C GLY A 347 -2.75 1.20 9.45
N SER A 348 -3.73 0.43 9.93
CA SER A 348 -4.23 0.56 11.31
C SER A 348 -3.18 0.12 12.34
N ASP A 349 -2.47 -0.96 12.07
CA ASP A 349 -1.49 -1.53 13.00
C ASP A 349 -0.29 -0.60 13.21
N GLU A 350 0.20 0.01 12.16
CA GLU A 350 1.37 0.90 12.18
C GLU A 350 1.03 2.21 12.91
N ALA A 351 -0.10 2.82 12.58
CA ALA A 351 -0.54 4.06 13.20
C ALA A 351 -0.86 3.89 14.69
N SER A 352 -1.37 2.72 15.08
CA SER A 352 -1.78 2.44 16.45
C SER A 352 -0.72 1.75 17.31
N GLY A 353 0.38 1.27 16.74
CA GLY A 353 1.40 0.52 17.46
C GLY A 353 0.83 -0.77 18.05
N SER A 354 0.15 -1.58 17.23
CA SER A 354 -0.60 -2.73 17.72
C SER A 354 -0.01 -4.09 17.37
N TYR A 355 1.16 -4.13 16.76
CA TYR A 355 1.89 -5.39 16.63
C TYR A 355 2.30 -5.91 18.00
N MET A 356 2.32 -7.23 18.18
CA MET A 356 2.57 -7.86 19.47
C MET A 356 3.84 -7.37 20.18
N TYR A 357 4.89 -7.03 19.43
CA TYR A 357 6.13 -6.54 20.02
C TYR A 357 6.01 -5.17 20.71
N PHE A 358 4.97 -4.38 20.40
CA PHE A 358 4.71 -3.12 21.10
C PHE A 358 4.33 -3.29 22.59
N HIS A 359 3.93 -4.49 23.00
CA HIS A 359 3.75 -4.80 24.43
C HIS A 359 5.06 -4.67 25.22
N ASN A 360 6.21 -4.78 24.54
CA ASN A 360 7.54 -4.64 25.11
C ASN A 360 8.12 -3.21 24.95
N ALA A 361 7.33 -2.23 24.47
CA ALA A 361 7.78 -0.85 24.37
C ALA A 361 8.16 -0.31 25.76
N PRO A 362 9.39 0.20 25.95
CA PRO A 362 9.88 0.56 27.29
C PRO A 362 9.18 1.79 27.87
N ASP A 363 8.71 2.69 27.03
CA ASP A 363 8.09 3.95 27.42
C ASP A 363 7.26 4.57 26.26
N PRO A 364 6.41 5.59 26.53
CA PRO A 364 5.58 6.23 25.51
C PRO A 364 6.36 6.92 24.39
N ILE A 365 7.56 7.43 24.65
CA ILE A 365 8.39 8.11 23.65
C ILE A 365 8.91 7.08 22.65
N SER A 366 9.49 5.99 23.12
CA SER A 366 9.95 4.88 22.29
C SER A 366 8.82 4.26 21.47
N PHE A 367 7.63 4.13 22.08
CA PHE A 367 6.41 3.69 21.36
C PHE A 367 6.08 4.62 20.19
N LYS A 368 6.07 5.94 20.42
CA LYS A 368 5.79 6.95 19.38
C LYS A 368 6.83 6.93 18.26
N GLU A 369 8.12 6.91 18.62
CA GLU A 369 9.21 6.87 17.65
C GLU A 369 9.08 5.66 16.71
N GLU A 370 8.70 4.51 17.27
CA GLU A 370 8.51 3.30 16.46
C GLU A 370 7.28 3.40 15.56
N THR A 371 6.16 3.95 16.03
CA THR A 371 4.98 4.16 15.17
C THR A 371 5.29 5.14 14.03
N VAL A 372 6.06 6.22 14.29
CA VAL A 372 6.51 7.15 13.25
C VAL A 372 7.42 6.45 12.23
N ARG A 373 8.37 5.62 12.71
CA ARG A 373 9.24 4.83 11.81
C ARG A 373 8.42 3.90 10.91
N LEU A 374 7.48 3.15 11.47
CA LEU A 374 6.60 2.27 10.69
C LEU A 374 5.80 3.04 9.64
N MET A 375 5.23 4.20 10.00
CA MET A 375 4.51 5.04 9.06
C MET A 375 5.40 5.58 7.94
N THR A 376 6.64 5.96 8.25
CA THR A 376 7.63 6.45 7.26
C THR A 376 8.03 5.36 6.28
N ASP A 377 8.22 4.14 6.78
CA ASP A 377 8.70 3.00 5.99
C ASP A 377 7.56 2.18 5.35
N LEU A 378 6.31 2.54 5.62
CA LEU A 378 5.12 1.80 5.21
C LEU A 378 5.08 1.51 3.70
N GLN A 379 5.63 2.42 2.90
CA GLN A 379 5.76 2.30 1.45
C GLN A 379 6.58 1.09 0.96
N TYR A 380 7.42 0.51 1.82
CA TYR A 380 8.27 -0.65 1.50
C TYR A 380 7.65 -1.98 1.92
N PHE A 381 6.61 -1.93 2.77
CA PHE A 381 6.01 -3.10 3.42
C PHE A 381 4.50 -3.20 3.16
N ASP A 382 3.65 -2.77 4.10
CA ASP A 382 2.23 -3.08 4.05
C ASP A 382 1.44 -2.35 2.96
N VAL A 383 1.73 -1.08 2.66
CA VAL A 383 1.06 -0.42 1.52
C VAL A 383 1.61 -0.90 0.18
N LEU A 384 2.90 -1.28 0.11
CA LEU A 384 3.45 -1.94 -1.08
C LEU A 384 2.68 -3.23 -1.37
N ARG A 385 2.50 -4.05 -0.33
CA ARG A 385 1.73 -5.29 -0.37
C ARG A 385 0.31 -5.05 -0.87
N SER A 386 -0.42 -4.14 -0.23
CA SER A 386 -1.83 -3.91 -0.55
C SER A 386 -2.01 -3.31 -1.95
N ASP A 387 -1.19 -2.33 -2.35
CA ASP A 387 -1.22 -1.74 -3.69
C ASP A 387 -0.92 -2.79 -4.76
N LYS A 388 0.22 -3.49 -4.64
CA LYS A 388 0.68 -4.38 -5.72
C LYS A 388 -0.08 -5.71 -5.79
N SER A 389 -0.52 -6.28 -4.67
CA SER A 389 -1.34 -7.52 -4.69
C SER A 389 -2.66 -7.31 -5.42
N THR A 390 -3.30 -6.15 -5.21
CA THR A 390 -4.57 -5.82 -5.87
C THR A 390 -4.36 -5.33 -7.29
N ALA A 391 -3.40 -4.42 -7.52
CA ALA A 391 -3.14 -3.84 -8.82
C ALA A 391 -2.66 -4.86 -9.86
N SER A 392 -1.85 -5.85 -9.47
CA SER A 392 -1.41 -6.95 -10.36
C SER A 392 -2.58 -7.77 -10.92
N ASN A 393 -3.75 -7.65 -10.31
CA ASN A 393 -4.99 -8.30 -10.74
C ASN A 393 -6.04 -7.30 -11.28
N GLY A 394 -5.65 -6.06 -11.58
CA GLY A 394 -6.55 -5.04 -12.12
C GLY A 394 -7.67 -4.65 -11.15
N LEU A 395 -7.35 -4.55 -9.85
CA LEU A 395 -8.23 -4.08 -8.79
C LEU A 395 -7.65 -2.83 -8.12
N GLU A 396 -8.49 -2.06 -7.45
CA GLU A 396 -8.08 -0.91 -6.65
C GLU A 396 -8.35 -1.14 -5.17
N VAL A 397 -7.33 -0.97 -4.32
CA VAL A 397 -7.49 -0.95 -2.88
C VAL A 397 -7.62 0.47 -2.34
N ARG A 398 -8.53 0.65 -1.39
CA ARG A 398 -8.75 1.87 -0.59
C ARG A 398 -8.53 1.58 0.87
N VAL A 399 -7.73 2.43 1.53
CA VAL A 399 -7.21 2.23 2.88
C VAL A 399 -7.59 3.41 3.79
N PRO A 400 -8.81 3.42 4.36
CA PRO A 400 -9.33 4.55 5.14
C PRO A 400 -8.51 4.89 6.39
N PHE A 401 -7.86 3.91 7.04
CA PHE A 401 -6.98 4.18 8.17
C PHE A 401 -5.77 5.04 7.82
N LEU A 402 -5.39 5.09 6.54
CA LEU A 402 -4.32 5.94 6.03
C LEU A 402 -4.84 7.26 5.46
N ASP A 403 -6.03 7.66 5.85
CA ASP A 403 -6.56 8.99 5.55
C ASP A 403 -5.72 10.07 6.23
N LYS A 404 -5.35 11.13 5.49
CA LYS A 404 -4.49 12.22 5.97
C LYS A 404 -5.02 12.86 7.25
N GLU A 405 -6.33 13.13 7.32
CA GLU A 405 -6.96 13.75 8.50
C GLU A 405 -7.05 12.79 9.68
N PHE A 406 -7.36 11.52 9.40
CA PHE A 406 -7.37 10.49 10.43
C PHE A 406 -5.99 10.27 11.02
N ILE A 407 -4.96 10.07 10.18
CA ILE A 407 -3.58 9.84 10.62
C ILE A 407 -3.03 11.03 11.40
N ASN A 408 -3.19 12.26 10.88
CA ASN A 408 -2.71 13.46 11.58
C ASN A 408 -3.33 13.59 12.98
N TYR A 409 -4.60 13.27 13.11
CA TYR A 409 -5.27 13.27 14.40
C TYR A 409 -4.80 12.11 15.29
N TYR A 410 -4.88 10.88 14.79
CA TYR A 410 -4.59 9.69 15.60
C TYR A 410 -3.14 9.66 16.09
N MET A 411 -2.19 10.04 15.26
CA MET A 411 -0.77 10.12 15.60
C MET A 411 -0.46 11.26 16.58
N SER A 412 -1.30 12.31 16.64
CA SER A 412 -1.15 13.42 17.61
C SER A 412 -1.73 13.12 19.00
N ILE A 413 -2.44 12.00 19.20
CA ILE A 413 -2.90 11.56 20.51
C ILE A 413 -1.69 11.21 21.37
N ASP A 414 -1.71 11.62 22.65
CA ASP A 414 -0.68 11.30 23.64
C ASP A 414 -0.33 9.79 23.59
N PRO A 415 0.92 9.42 23.33
CA PRO A 415 1.32 8.03 23.19
C PRO A 415 1.05 7.19 24.44
N SER A 416 1.03 7.78 25.64
CA SER A 416 0.67 7.07 26.88
C SER A 416 -0.74 6.48 26.86
N LEU A 417 -1.64 7.05 26.06
CA LEU A 417 -3.02 6.56 25.88
C LEU A 417 -3.13 5.47 24.80
N LYS A 418 -2.07 5.28 23.99
CA LYS A 418 -2.03 4.30 22.89
C LYS A 418 -1.28 3.02 23.23
N ILE A 419 -0.37 3.08 24.21
CA ILE A 419 0.35 1.88 24.70
C ILE A 419 -0.68 0.82 25.09
N PRO A 420 -0.43 -0.48 24.78
CA PRO A 420 -1.31 -1.57 25.19
C PRO A 420 -1.63 -1.52 26.68
N ASN A 421 -2.90 -1.41 27.01
CA ASN A 421 -3.37 -1.30 28.39
C ASN A 421 -4.02 -2.61 28.82
N GLY A 422 -3.53 -3.21 29.89
CA GLY A 422 -4.06 -4.50 30.37
C GLY A 422 -3.95 -5.62 29.34
N GLY A 423 -2.90 -5.59 28.49
CA GLY A 423 -2.70 -6.58 27.42
C GLY A 423 -3.58 -6.38 26.18
N ILE A 424 -4.31 -5.25 26.09
CA ILE A 424 -5.21 -4.96 24.96
C ILE A 424 -4.58 -3.87 24.10
N GLU A 425 -4.26 -4.20 22.88
CA GLU A 425 -3.83 -3.29 21.81
C GLU A 425 -5.02 -2.52 21.21
N LYS A 426 -4.78 -1.33 20.67
CA LYS A 426 -5.82 -0.48 20.04
C LYS A 426 -6.97 -0.09 21.00
N TYR A 427 -6.72 -0.02 22.31
CA TYR A 427 -7.79 0.21 23.27
C TYR A 427 -8.69 1.40 22.92
N MET A 428 -8.10 2.56 22.55
CA MET A 428 -8.87 3.76 22.19
C MET A 428 -9.72 3.55 20.92
N LEU A 429 -9.19 2.85 19.92
CA LEU A 429 -9.93 2.52 18.71
C LEU A 429 -11.11 1.59 19.02
N ARG A 430 -10.87 0.51 19.79
CA ARG A 430 -11.94 -0.42 20.21
C ARG A 430 -13.01 0.32 21.01
N LYS A 431 -12.59 1.15 21.98
CA LYS A 431 -13.51 1.92 22.82
C LYS A 431 -14.30 2.97 22.05
N ALA A 432 -13.72 3.57 21.01
CA ALA A 432 -14.41 4.50 20.13
C ALA A 432 -15.59 3.85 19.41
N PHE A 433 -15.52 2.55 19.12
CA PHE A 433 -16.58 1.80 18.43
C PHE A 433 -17.31 0.79 19.32
N ASP A 434 -17.17 0.91 20.65
CA ASP A 434 -17.89 0.08 21.61
C ASP A 434 -19.40 0.36 21.53
N GLY A 435 -20.19 -0.69 21.19
CA GLY A 435 -21.62 -0.62 20.92
C GLY A 435 -22.05 -1.64 19.88
N ASP A 436 -23.09 -1.30 19.11
CA ASP A 436 -23.76 -2.24 18.18
C ASP A 436 -23.17 -2.28 16.76
N LEU A 437 -21.98 -1.70 16.54
CA LEU A 437 -21.37 -1.69 15.21
C LEU A 437 -20.83 -3.06 14.79
N LEU A 438 -20.28 -3.80 15.73
CA LEU A 438 -19.70 -5.14 15.56
C LEU A 438 -20.09 -6.05 16.73
N PRO A 439 -20.12 -7.39 16.53
CA PRO A 439 -20.20 -8.32 17.65
C PRO A 439 -19.07 -8.07 18.65
N ASN A 440 -19.38 -8.13 19.95
CA ASN A 440 -18.46 -7.80 21.02
C ASN A 440 -17.17 -8.66 21.01
N ASP A 441 -17.30 -9.95 20.72
CA ASP A 441 -16.17 -10.88 20.61
C ASP A 441 -15.31 -10.69 19.34
N VAL A 442 -15.78 -9.93 18.36
CA VAL A 442 -14.98 -9.43 17.22
C VAL A 442 -14.30 -8.11 17.59
N LEU A 443 -15.05 -7.18 18.18
CA LEU A 443 -14.51 -5.88 18.59
C LEU A 443 -13.36 -6.03 19.59
N TRP A 444 -13.43 -7.01 20.50
CA TRP A 444 -12.44 -7.27 21.54
C TRP A 444 -11.57 -8.52 21.27
N ARG A 445 -11.60 -9.05 20.02
CA ARG A 445 -10.75 -10.15 19.60
C ARG A 445 -9.26 -9.78 19.77
N THR A 446 -8.47 -10.71 20.34
CA THR A 446 -7.01 -10.57 20.39
C THR A 446 -6.44 -10.44 18.98
N LYS A 447 -5.42 -9.57 18.82
CA LYS A 447 -4.76 -9.34 17.53
C LYS A 447 -4.07 -10.61 17.03
N GLU A 448 -4.34 -10.94 15.78
CA GLU A 448 -3.61 -11.93 15.02
C GLU A 448 -3.15 -11.32 13.69
N ALA A 449 -1.91 -11.58 13.26
CA ALA A 449 -1.43 -11.10 11.98
C ALA A 449 -2.15 -11.83 10.84
N PHE A 450 -2.43 -11.16 9.74
CA PHE A 450 -3.12 -11.74 8.58
C PHE A 450 -2.39 -12.99 8.04
N SER A 451 -1.05 -12.96 8.01
CA SER A 451 -0.23 -14.11 7.62
C SER A 451 -0.40 -15.33 8.51
N ASP A 452 -0.83 -15.13 9.76
CA ASP A 452 -1.06 -16.21 10.73
C ASP A 452 -2.54 -16.63 10.77
N GLY A 453 -3.47 -15.66 10.67
CA GLY A 453 -4.91 -15.89 10.72
C GLY A 453 -5.48 -16.69 9.54
N VAL A 454 -4.81 -16.67 8.38
CA VAL A 454 -5.20 -17.49 7.22
C VAL A 454 -5.00 -18.98 7.45
N SER A 455 -4.21 -19.37 8.43
CA SER A 455 -3.88 -20.75 8.76
C SER A 455 -4.75 -21.32 9.89
N SER A 456 -4.62 -22.63 10.12
CA SER A 456 -5.20 -23.28 11.29
C SER A 456 -4.37 -23.00 12.54
N LYS A 457 -4.95 -23.23 13.73
CA LYS A 457 -4.21 -23.13 15.00
C LYS A 457 -3.11 -24.19 15.15
N SER A 458 -3.24 -25.31 14.44
CA SER A 458 -2.31 -26.45 14.56
C SER A 458 -1.01 -26.25 13.79
N LYS A 459 -1.03 -25.52 12.69
CA LYS A 459 0.15 -25.25 11.86
C LYS A 459 -0.02 -23.92 11.14
N SER A 460 0.91 -23.01 11.36
CA SER A 460 0.89 -21.68 10.75
C SER A 460 1.42 -21.69 9.31
N TRP A 461 1.08 -20.66 8.55
CA TRP A 461 1.56 -20.51 7.19
C TRP A 461 3.10 -20.40 7.13
N PHE A 462 3.73 -19.71 8.08
CA PHE A 462 5.18 -19.60 8.09
C PHE A 462 5.86 -20.95 8.38
N GLU A 463 5.31 -21.79 9.25
CA GLU A 463 5.82 -23.15 9.52
C GLU A 463 5.72 -24.02 8.26
N ILE A 464 4.60 -23.94 7.53
CA ILE A 464 4.40 -24.66 6.26
C ILE A 464 5.48 -24.24 5.24
N LEU A 465 5.75 -22.93 5.11
CA LEU A 465 6.78 -22.40 4.23
C LEU A 465 8.19 -22.86 4.64
N GLN A 466 8.51 -22.78 5.92
CA GLN A 466 9.80 -23.21 6.43
C GLN A 466 10.03 -24.70 6.25
N ASP A 467 9.05 -25.53 6.51
CA ASP A 467 9.14 -26.98 6.24
C ASP A 467 9.41 -27.25 4.75
N HIS A 468 8.69 -26.54 3.87
CA HIS A 468 8.87 -26.68 2.41
C HIS A 468 10.28 -26.24 1.96
N ILE A 469 10.83 -25.21 2.55
CA ILE A 469 12.13 -24.62 2.19
C ILE A 469 13.28 -25.42 2.82
N ASN A 470 13.13 -25.88 4.06
CA ASN A 470 14.18 -26.61 4.79
C ASN A 470 14.59 -27.93 4.12
N VAL A 471 13.69 -28.55 3.36
CA VAL A 471 14.02 -29.75 2.57
C VAL A 471 14.74 -29.42 1.26
N ARG A 472 14.81 -28.15 0.86
CA ARG A 472 15.42 -27.68 -0.40
C ARG A 472 16.77 -27.02 -0.22
N ILE A 473 16.99 -26.39 0.92
CA ILE A 473 18.22 -25.66 1.24
C ILE A 473 18.87 -26.32 2.45
N SER A 474 20.04 -26.93 2.28
CA SER A 474 20.80 -27.51 3.40
C SER A 474 21.38 -26.40 4.28
N ASP A 475 21.88 -26.76 5.49
CA ASP A 475 22.54 -25.79 6.37
C ASP A 475 23.86 -25.30 5.77
N GLU A 476 24.61 -26.18 5.12
CA GLU A 476 25.86 -25.87 4.45
C GLU A 476 25.61 -24.92 3.26
N GLU A 477 24.62 -25.20 2.44
CA GLU A 477 24.21 -24.35 1.32
C GLU A 477 23.77 -22.96 1.79
N PHE A 478 23.02 -22.89 2.89
CA PHE A 478 22.59 -21.63 3.48
C PHE A 478 23.79 -20.77 3.92
N VAL A 479 24.74 -21.35 4.67
CA VAL A 479 25.94 -20.65 5.15
C VAL A 479 26.81 -20.15 3.99
N GLU A 480 26.97 -20.95 2.93
CA GLU A 480 27.71 -20.54 1.75
C GLU A 480 27.04 -19.39 0.99
N LYS A 481 25.75 -19.53 0.72
CA LYS A 481 25.00 -18.56 -0.12
C LYS A 481 24.71 -17.26 0.60
N GLN A 482 24.47 -17.27 1.90
CA GLN A 482 24.24 -16.08 2.72
C GLN A 482 25.35 -15.05 2.56
N GLN A 483 26.61 -15.48 2.47
CA GLN A 483 27.78 -14.62 2.35
C GLN A 483 27.83 -13.81 1.04
N LYS A 484 27.05 -14.18 0.02
CA LYS A 484 26.97 -13.45 -1.25
C LYS A 484 26.24 -12.12 -1.11
N TYR A 485 25.43 -11.96 -0.08
CA TYR A 485 24.54 -10.81 0.10
C TYR A 485 25.14 -9.83 1.12
N GLN A 486 25.56 -8.65 0.63
CA GLN A 486 26.07 -7.58 1.49
C GLN A 486 24.94 -6.68 2.00
N HIS A 487 23.95 -6.39 1.14
CA HIS A 487 22.78 -5.63 1.52
C HIS A 487 21.70 -6.56 2.08
N SER A 488 21.22 -6.29 3.30
CA SER A 488 20.16 -7.07 3.97
C SER A 488 20.40 -8.59 3.90
N PRO A 489 21.53 -9.11 4.45
CA PRO A 489 21.87 -10.53 4.33
C PRO A 489 20.77 -11.41 4.94
N PRO A 490 20.37 -12.50 4.26
CA PRO A 490 19.36 -13.42 4.76
C PRO A 490 19.75 -14.02 6.11
N GLN A 491 18.85 -13.98 7.10
CA GLN A 491 19.13 -14.51 8.44
C GLN A 491 18.55 -15.92 8.65
N ILE A 492 17.63 -16.34 7.79
CA ILE A 492 17.03 -17.68 7.79
C ILE A 492 16.93 -18.20 6.35
N LYS A 493 16.75 -19.52 6.17
CA LYS A 493 16.65 -20.16 4.85
C LYS A 493 15.50 -19.62 4.01
N GLU A 494 14.40 -19.25 4.64
CA GLU A 494 13.26 -18.63 3.96
C GLU A 494 13.64 -17.29 3.32
N ALA A 495 14.37 -16.45 4.05
CA ALA A 495 14.88 -15.18 3.50
C ALA A 495 15.82 -15.41 2.32
N LEU A 496 16.67 -16.42 2.38
CA LEU A 496 17.56 -16.81 1.27
C LEU A 496 16.73 -17.26 0.06
N TYR A 497 15.75 -18.11 0.26
CA TYR A 497 14.86 -18.60 -0.81
C TYR A 497 14.16 -17.45 -1.55
N TYR A 498 13.60 -16.49 -0.80
CA TYR A 498 12.98 -15.31 -1.39
C TYR A 498 13.98 -14.41 -2.11
N ARG A 499 15.17 -14.27 -1.55
CA ARG A 499 16.24 -13.48 -2.14
C ARG A 499 16.69 -14.06 -3.48
N GLU A 500 16.90 -15.37 -3.58
CA GLU A 500 17.28 -16.03 -4.84
C GLU A 500 16.20 -15.87 -5.93
N ILE A 501 14.91 -15.95 -5.56
CA ILE A 501 13.81 -15.68 -6.48
C ILE A 501 13.80 -14.21 -6.92
N PHE A 502 13.98 -13.28 -5.98
CA PHE A 502 14.04 -11.86 -6.27
C PHE A 502 15.16 -11.53 -7.27
N ASP A 503 16.36 -12.07 -7.04
CA ASP A 503 17.52 -11.84 -7.90
C ASP A 503 17.31 -12.32 -9.33
N LYS A 504 16.54 -13.37 -9.55
CA LYS A 504 16.15 -13.87 -10.87
C LYS A 504 15.41 -12.83 -11.72
N TYR A 505 14.61 -11.95 -11.09
CA TYR A 505 13.74 -10.96 -11.75
C TYR A 505 14.25 -9.54 -11.67
N PHE A 506 14.98 -9.20 -10.60
CA PHE A 506 15.37 -7.82 -10.29
C PHE A 506 16.89 -7.62 -10.23
N GLY A 507 17.67 -8.71 -10.20
CA GLY A 507 19.12 -8.67 -10.27
C GLY A 507 19.74 -7.78 -9.18
N LYS A 508 20.56 -6.79 -9.62
CA LYS A 508 21.30 -5.87 -8.73
C LYS A 508 20.46 -4.81 -8.00
N HIS A 509 19.14 -4.81 -8.17
CA HIS A 509 18.27 -3.76 -7.63
C HIS A 509 17.71 -4.09 -6.24
N ASP A 510 18.45 -4.82 -5.44
CA ASP A 510 18.06 -5.25 -4.08
C ASP A 510 17.89 -4.10 -3.08
N ASN A 511 18.54 -2.96 -3.33
CA ASN A 511 18.47 -1.75 -2.52
C ASN A 511 17.10 -1.02 -2.57
N ILE A 512 16.14 -1.48 -3.39
CA ILE A 512 14.76 -0.98 -3.33
C ILE A 512 14.06 -1.40 -2.03
N ILE A 513 14.57 -2.42 -1.33
CA ILE A 513 14.14 -2.78 0.02
C ILE A 513 15.20 -2.27 0.99
N PRO A 514 14.85 -1.38 1.93
CA PRO A 514 15.83 -0.62 2.70
C PRO A 514 16.62 -1.46 3.72
N TYR A 515 16.00 -2.46 4.33
CA TYR A 515 16.62 -3.31 5.36
C TYR A 515 15.81 -4.60 5.59
N TYR A 516 16.43 -5.54 6.31
CA TYR A 516 15.76 -6.73 6.82
C TYR A 516 14.86 -6.35 8.01
N TRP A 517 13.55 -6.46 7.86
CA TRP A 517 12.61 -6.07 8.90
C TRP A 517 12.54 -7.09 10.04
N LEU A 518 12.65 -6.62 11.26
CA LEU A 518 12.48 -7.42 12.47
C LEU A 518 11.73 -6.61 13.55
N PRO A 519 10.96 -7.27 14.43
CA PRO A 519 10.29 -6.62 15.55
C PRO A 519 11.30 -6.08 16.57
N LYS A 520 11.10 -4.85 17.05
CA LYS A 520 11.92 -4.25 18.11
C LYS A 520 11.62 -4.86 19.47
N TRP A 521 12.53 -4.66 20.43
CA TRP A 521 12.38 -5.01 21.86
C TRP A 521 12.15 -6.50 22.16
N ASN A 522 12.56 -7.39 21.28
CA ASN A 522 12.41 -8.84 21.42
C ASN A 522 13.74 -9.60 21.40
N GLY A 523 14.83 -8.98 21.90
CA GLY A 523 16.16 -9.60 21.91
C GLY A 523 16.72 -9.86 20.49
N ASN A 524 17.51 -10.90 20.33
CA ASN A 524 18.16 -11.26 19.07
C ASN A 524 17.29 -12.27 18.29
N VAL A 525 16.13 -11.84 17.81
CA VAL A 525 15.29 -12.67 16.93
C VAL A 525 15.72 -12.53 15.48
N SER A 526 15.74 -13.64 14.74
CA SER A 526 15.96 -13.69 13.28
C SER A 526 14.68 -13.99 12.49
N GLU A 527 13.64 -14.41 13.22
CA GLU A 527 12.32 -14.75 12.70
C GLU A 527 11.32 -13.62 13.03
N PRO A 528 10.66 -13.00 12.02
CA PRO A 528 9.78 -11.86 12.26
C PRO A 528 8.36 -12.21 12.71
N SER A 529 7.96 -13.50 12.75
CA SER A 529 6.59 -13.89 13.15
C SER A 529 6.27 -13.51 14.59
N ALA A 530 5.07 -13.00 14.82
CA ALA A 530 4.56 -12.72 16.16
C ALA A 530 4.46 -14.00 17.02
N ARG A 531 4.24 -15.17 16.41
CA ARG A 531 4.07 -16.44 17.10
C ARG A 531 5.32 -16.96 17.80
N VAL A 532 6.52 -16.46 17.43
CA VAL A 532 7.78 -16.82 18.09
C VAL A 532 8.11 -15.91 19.28
N LEU A 533 7.32 -14.87 19.51
CA LEU A 533 7.56 -13.92 20.59
C LEU A 533 7.02 -14.46 21.93
N ASP A 534 7.74 -14.22 23.03
CA ASP A 534 7.33 -14.62 24.38
C ASP A 534 5.96 -14.06 24.77
N SER A 535 5.62 -12.87 24.28
CA SER A 535 4.33 -12.21 24.48
C SER A 535 3.15 -12.92 23.81
N TYR A 536 3.40 -13.84 22.88
CA TYR A 536 2.35 -14.60 22.17
C TYR A 536 1.90 -15.85 22.94
N ASN A 537 2.65 -16.31 23.96
CA ASN A 537 2.32 -17.53 24.70
C ASN A 537 0.92 -17.44 25.32
N GLU A 538 0.04 -18.40 25.01
CA GLU A 538 -1.37 -18.46 25.47
C GLU A 538 -1.53 -18.38 27.01
N GLU A 539 -0.52 -18.78 27.77
CA GLU A 539 -0.53 -18.71 29.24
C GLU A 539 -0.35 -17.28 29.75
N SER A 540 0.44 -16.45 29.06
CA SER A 540 0.58 -15.02 29.37
C SER A 540 -0.71 -14.26 29.11
N CYS A 541 -1.45 -14.60 28.07
CA CYS A 541 -2.74 -13.99 27.74
C CYS A 541 -3.84 -14.36 28.75
N LYS A 542 -3.85 -15.59 29.29
CA LYS A 542 -4.84 -16.05 30.29
C LYS A 542 -4.64 -15.40 31.67
N SER A 543 -3.40 -15.12 32.06
CA SER A 543 -3.10 -14.43 33.34
C SER A 543 -3.53 -12.97 33.35
N ILE A 544 -3.52 -12.32 32.18
CA ILE A 544 -3.92 -10.92 32.01
C ILE A 544 -5.46 -10.76 32.10
N HIS A 545 -6.22 -11.72 31.58
CA HIS A 545 -7.70 -11.70 31.67
C HIS A 545 -8.25 -12.02 33.06
N GLN A 546 -7.49 -12.73 33.90
CA GLN A 546 -7.90 -13.04 35.28
C GLN A 546 -7.57 -11.96 36.31
N SER A 547 -6.67 -11.02 36.01
CA SER A 547 -6.32 -9.91 36.91
C SER A 547 -7.18 -8.66 36.75
N SER A 548 -8.11 -8.64 35.81
CA SER A 548 -9.02 -7.51 35.50
C SER A 548 -10.51 -7.82 35.78
N SER A 549 -10.81 -8.93 36.47
CA SER A 549 -12.17 -9.26 36.97
C SER A 549 -12.41 -8.76 38.40
#